data_c78e3d903e721a647b16b188f21f0706
#
_entry.id   c78e3d903e721a647b16b188f21f0706
#
_cell.length_a   1.000
_cell.length_b   1.000
_cell.length_c   1.000
_cell.angle_alpha   90.00
_cell.angle_beta   90.00
_cell.angle_gamma   90.00
#
_symmetry.space_group_name_H-M   'P 1'
#
loop_
_entity.id
_entity.type
_entity.pdbx_description
1 polymer ?
#
loop_
_entity_poly.entity_id
_entity_poly.type
_entity_poly.pdbx_seq_one_letter_code
_entity_poly.pdbx_strand_id
1 'polypeptide(L)'
;MFNFFKLSVAGISLLICNIALADISIPIYLTSQQGLGQPIGTIVATEKPYGVLLTPNLHNLPPGLHGIHIHQNPSCLDNGMAAGDHFDPLHSSQHLGPYGKGHLGDLPVLDVDNNGNATLPILAPRLRLNELKNHSLIIHAGSDNYSDVPAKLGGGGARIACGIIK
;
A
#
# COMPACT_ATOMS: atom_id res chain seq x y z
N MET A 1 -50.10 33.79 -41.68
CA MET A 1 -48.63 33.74 -41.73
C MET A 1 -48.12 33.46 -40.33
N PHE A 2 -47.82 32.21 -40.01
CA PHE A 2 -47.25 31.84 -38.69
C PHE A 2 -45.77 31.63 -38.80
N ASN A 3 -44.99 32.50 -38.12
CA ASN A 3 -43.54 32.37 -38.04
C ASN A 3 -43.16 31.38 -36.94
N PHE A 4 -42.60 30.21 -37.29
CA PHE A 4 -42.01 29.27 -36.36
C PHE A 4 -40.59 29.73 -36.01
N PHE A 5 -40.39 30.16 -34.78
CA PHE A 5 -39.09 30.44 -34.19
C PHE A 5 -38.41 29.05 -33.92
N LYS A 6 -37.31 28.77 -34.62
CA LYS A 6 -36.47 27.60 -34.32
C LYS A 6 -35.56 27.94 -33.15
N LEU A 7 -35.84 27.36 -32.00
CA LEU A 7 -34.93 27.43 -30.84
C LEU A 7 -33.78 26.43 -31.06
N SER A 8 -32.57 26.94 -31.33
CA SER A 8 -31.36 26.12 -31.38
C SER A 8 -30.83 25.93 -29.95
N VAL A 9 -30.92 24.73 -29.40
CA VAL A 9 -30.29 24.36 -28.16
C VAL A 9 -28.83 23.99 -28.45
N ALA A 10 -27.90 24.88 -28.10
CA ALA A 10 -26.47 24.58 -28.13
C ALA A 10 -26.13 23.65 -26.95
N GLY A 11 -25.86 22.38 -27.25
CA GLY A 11 -25.40 21.42 -26.25
C GLY A 11 -23.98 21.76 -25.78
N ILE A 12 -23.82 22.13 -24.52
CA ILE A 12 -22.50 22.28 -23.88
C ILE A 12 -22.00 20.88 -23.55
N SER A 13 -21.02 20.40 -24.33
CA SER A 13 -20.31 19.16 -24.02
C SER A 13 -19.29 19.44 -22.93
N LEU A 14 -19.53 18.96 -21.70
CA LEU A 14 -18.54 18.98 -20.63
C LEU A 14 -17.48 17.92 -20.93
N LEU A 15 -16.28 18.37 -21.31
CA LEU A 15 -15.11 17.49 -21.31
C LEU A 15 -14.73 17.20 -19.86
N ILE A 16 -15.02 15.97 -19.41
CA ILE A 16 -14.51 15.46 -18.13
C ILE A 16 -13.04 15.06 -18.36
N CYS A 17 -12.12 15.93 -17.93
CA CYS A 17 -10.71 15.61 -17.90
C CYS A 17 -10.45 14.65 -16.75
N ASN A 18 -10.29 13.37 -17.03
CA ASN A 18 -9.81 12.41 -16.05
C ASN A 18 -8.32 12.64 -15.82
N ILE A 19 -7.97 13.28 -14.71
CA ILE A 19 -6.57 13.38 -14.26
C ILE A 19 -6.19 12.01 -13.72
N ALA A 20 -5.47 11.21 -14.49
CA ALA A 20 -4.85 9.99 -13.99
C ALA A 20 -3.70 10.40 -13.05
N LEU A 21 -3.73 9.91 -11.80
CA LEU A 21 -2.60 10.03 -10.89
C LEU A 21 -1.43 9.20 -11.44
N ALA A 22 -0.23 9.77 -11.40
CA ALA A 22 0.98 9.03 -11.77
C ALA A 22 1.26 7.92 -10.75
N ASP A 23 1.68 6.75 -11.22
CA ASP A 23 2.09 5.64 -10.37
C ASP A 23 3.21 6.07 -9.41
N ILE A 24 3.21 5.50 -8.20
CA ILE A 24 4.26 5.69 -7.21
C ILE A 24 5.18 4.47 -7.23
N SER A 25 6.47 4.69 -7.51
CA SER A 25 7.50 3.66 -7.41
C SER A 25 8.14 3.71 -6.03
N ILE A 26 8.10 2.57 -5.31
CA ILE A 26 8.58 2.44 -3.94
C ILE A 26 9.78 1.48 -3.94
N PRO A 27 11.03 1.98 -3.90
CA PRO A 27 12.21 1.13 -3.73
C PRO A 27 12.19 0.46 -2.36
N ILE A 28 12.44 -0.86 -2.33
CA ILE A 28 12.42 -1.68 -1.11
C ILE A 28 13.82 -2.17 -0.78
N TYR A 29 14.15 -2.10 0.50
CA TYR A 29 15.45 -2.48 1.05
C TYR A 29 15.27 -3.41 2.24
N LEU A 30 16.20 -4.31 2.48
CA LEU A 30 16.29 -4.99 3.78
C LEU A 30 16.46 -3.93 4.89
N THR A 31 15.87 -4.19 6.04
CA THR A 31 16.03 -3.32 7.21
C THR A 31 17.45 -3.41 7.78
N SER A 32 17.93 -2.32 8.36
CA SER A 32 19.15 -2.27 9.15
C SER A 32 19.00 -1.29 10.31
N GLN A 33 19.91 -1.38 11.29
CA GLN A 33 19.91 -0.43 12.41
C GLN A 33 20.04 1.02 11.93
N GLN A 34 20.81 1.25 10.86
CA GLN A 34 21.04 2.57 10.28
C GLN A 34 19.97 2.99 9.26
N GLY A 35 18.96 2.15 9.00
CA GLY A 35 17.85 2.41 8.08
C GLY A 35 17.82 1.47 6.90
N LEU A 36 18.06 2.00 5.69
CA LEU A 36 18.02 1.21 4.46
C LEU A 36 19.27 0.34 4.32
N GLY A 37 19.08 -0.96 4.24
CA GLY A 37 20.12 -1.95 3.97
C GLY A 37 20.30 -2.23 2.48
N GLN A 38 20.46 -3.51 2.12
CA GLN A 38 20.58 -3.95 0.73
C GLN A 38 19.26 -3.74 -0.03
N PRO A 39 19.29 -3.19 -1.26
CA PRO A 39 18.09 -3.11 -2.10
C PRO A 39 17.63 -4.49 -2.53
N ILE A 40 16.33 -4.73 -2.51
CA ILE A 40 15.71 -6.02 -2.89
C ILE A 40 14.65 -5.87 -3.98
N GLY A 41 14.53 -4.70 -4.60
CA GLY A 41 13.61 -4.45 -5.70
C GLY A 41 12.69 -3.26 -5.46
N THR A 42 11.51 -3.31 -6.07
CA THR A 42 10.57 -2.19 -6.11
C THR A 42 9.14 -2.69 -6.03
N ILE A 43 8.25 -1.91 -5.42
CA ILE A 43 6.80 -2.07 -5.52
C ILE A 43 6.25 -0.84 -6.25
N VAL A 44 5.46 -1.05 -7.29
CA VAL A 44 4.73 0.02 -7.99
C VAL A 44 3.31 0.07 -7.47
N ALA A 45 2.89 1.24 -6.97
CA ALA A 45 1.52 1.50 -6.53
C ALA A 45 0.78 2.29 -7.60
N THR A 46 -0.35 1.74 -8.07
CA THR A 46 -1.20 2.31 -9.12
C THR A 46 -2.61 2.51 -8.62
N GLU A 47 -3.21 3.68 -8.84
CA GLU A 47 -4.63 3.92 -8.54
C GLU A 47 -5.52 3.06 -9.45
N LYS A 48 -6.48 2.36 -8.86
CA LYS A 48 -7.50 1.58 -9.56
C LYS A 48 -8.90 1.96 -9.07
N PRO A 49 -9.96 1.67 -9.83
CA PRO A 49 -11.33 1.97 -9.40
C PRO A 49 -11.72 1.39 -8.03
N TYR A 50 -11.07 0.29 -7.64
CA TYR A 50 -11.39 -0.46 -6.43
C TYR A 50 -10.29 -0.39 -5.36
N GLY A 51 -9.41 0.61 -5.41
CA GLY A 51 -8.31 0.78 -4.46
C GLY A 51 -6.94 0.93 -5.14
N VAL A 52 -5.87 0.73 -4.39
CA VAL A 52 -4.51 0.78 -4.90
C VAL A 52 -4.01 -0.62 -5.23
N LEU A 53 -3.55 -0.83 -6.46
CA LEU A 53 -2.84 -2.05 -6.85
C LEU A 53 -1.35 -1.88 -6.57
N LEU A 54 -0.80 -2.72 -5.71
CA LEU A 54 0.62 -2.83 -5.43
C LEU A 54 1.19 -3.96 -6.28
N THR A 55 2.12 -3.64 -7.18
CA THR A 55 2.78 -4.61 -8.07
C THR A 55 4.22 -4.77 -7.63
N PRO A 56 4.55 -5.83 -6.86
CA PRO A 56 5.91 -6.09 -6.41
C PRO A 56 6.76 -6.67 -7.53
N ASN A 57 8.05 -6.34 -7.49
CA ASN A 57 9.15 -6.98 -8.20
C ASN A 57 10.31 -7.05 -7.22
N LEU A 58 10.22 -8.02 -6.28
CA LEU A 58 11.15 -8.17 -5.16
C LEU A 58 11.87 -9.50 -5.25
N HIS A 59 13.05 -9.56 -4.64
CA HIS A 59 13.90 -10.74 -4.54
C HIS A 59 14.61 -10.80 -3.19
N ASN A 60 15.26 -11.93 -2.87
CA ASN A 60 16.03 -12.12 -1.63
C ASN A 60 15.18 -12.03 -0.35
N LEU A 61 13.92 -12.39 -0.43
CA LEU A 61 13.04 -12.55 0.74
C LEU A 61 12.98 -14.04 1.15
N PRO A 62 12.74 -14.35 2.43
CA PRO A 62 12.41 -15.73 2.83
C PRO A 62 11.14 -16.21 2.10
N PRO A 63 11.08 -17.48 1.64
CA PRO A 63 9.87 -18.04 1.05
C PRO A 63 8.70 -18.11 2.03
N GLY A 64 7.47 -17.90 1.52
CA GLY A 64 6.24 -18.01 2.28
C GLY A 64 5.38 -16.73 2.28
N LEU A 65 4.39 -16.70 3.15
CA LEU A 65 3.51 -15.54 3.32
C LEU A 65 4.08 -14.57 4.35
N HIS A 66 4.08 -13.30 4.01
CA HIS A 66 4.58 -12.22 4.84
C HIS A 66 3.51 -11.15 5.07
N GLY A 67 3.39 -10.67 6.32
CA GLY A 67 2.64 -9.45 6.60
C GLY A 67 3.31 -8.28 5.88
N ILE A 68 2.50 -7.44 5.25
CA ILE A 68 2.94 -6.22 4.58
C ILE A 68 1.97 -5.10 4.92
N HIS A 69 2.49 -3.95 5.37
CA HIS A 69 1.63 -2.87 5.87
C HIS A 69 2.19 -1.50 5.49
N ILE A 70 1.29 -0.51 5.36
CA ILE A 70 1.67 0.90 5.39
C ILE A 70 1.81 1.34 6.84
N HIS A 71 2.95 1.93 7.17
CA HIS A 71 3.27 2.43 8.51
C HIS A 71 3.25 3.96 8.56
N GLN A 72 3.09 4.50 9.77
CA GLN A 72 2.73 5.89 10.01
C GLN A 72 3.82 6.90 9.59
N ASN A 73 5.10 6.57 9.82
CA ASN A 73 6.20 7.49 9.58
C ASN A 73 7.01 7.12 8.33
N PRO A 74 7.50 8.09 7.53
CA PRO A 74 8.36 7.85 6.38
C PRO A 74 9.81 7.56 6.81
N SER A 75 10.03 6.49 7.59
CA SER A 75 11.33 6.16 8.16
C SER A 75 11.57 4.66 8.17
N CYS A 76 12.80 4.26 7.85
CA CYS A 76 13.25 2.86 7.93
C CYS A 76 14.35 2.66 9.00
N LEU A 77 14.65 3.69 9.80
CA LEU A 77 15.68 3.62 10.86
C LEU A 77 15.31 2.58 11.93
N ASP A 78 16.32 2.17 12.69
CA ASP A 78 16.18 1.23 13.81
C ASP A 78 15.51 -0.08 13.39
N ASN A 79 16.08 -0.73 12.36
CA ASN A 79 15.50 -1.95 11.78
C ASN A 79 14.02 -1.79 11.40
N GLY A 80 13.64 -0.62 10.89
CA GLY A 80 12.27 -0.28 10.51
C GLY A 80 11.37 0.15 11.68
N MET A 81 11.85 0.12 12.93
CA MET A 81 11.01 0.46 14.10
C MET A 81 10.60 1.93 14.10
N ALA A 82 11.42 2.83 13.56
CA ALA A 82 11.10 4.25 13.44
C ALA A 82 9.91 4.54 12.49
N ALA A 83 9.46 3.57 11.69
CA ALA A 83 8.23 3.67 10.92
C ALA A 83 6.97 3.83 11.79
N GLY A 84 7.05 3.49 13.09
CA GLY A 84 5.92 3.57 14.01
C GLY A 84 4.94 2.41 13.82
N ASP A 85 3.68 2.65 14.19
CA ASP A 85 2.59 1.68 14.08
C ASP A 85 2.01 1.65 12.66
N HIS A 86 1.04 0.75 12.39
CA HIS A 86 0.28 0.73 11.15
C HIS A 86 -0.43 2.07 10.92
N PHE A 87 -0.54 2.51 9.69
CA PHE A 87 -1.24 3.73 9.33
C PHE A 87 -2.73 3.63 9.70
N ASP A 88 -3.15 4.42 10.68
CA ASP A 88 -4.50 4.40 11.25
C ASP A 88 -5.06 5.82 11.40
N PRO A 89 -5.45 6.50 10.30
CA PRO A 89 -5.92 7.88 10.34
C PRO A 89 -7.26 8.04 11.09
N LEU A 90 -8.00 6.96 11.30
CA LEU A 90 -9.27 6.96 12.02
C LEU A 90 -9.13 6.59 13.50
N HIS A 91 -7.89 6.31 13.96
CA HIS A 91 -7.60 5.91 15.35
C HIS A 91 -8.46 4.74 15.82
N SER A 92 -8.65 3.76 14.95
CA SER A 92 -9.40 2.53 15.26
C SER A 92 -8.70 1.67 16.31
N SER A 93 -7.36 1.74 16.36
CA SER A 93 -6.49 0.95 17.23
C SER A 93 -6.76 -0.56 17.16
N GLN A 94 -7.21 -1.05 15.99
CA GLN A 94 -7.57 -2.44 15.75
C GLN A 94 -6.94 -2.95 14.47
N HIS A 95 -6.32 -4.12 14.54
CA HIS A 95 -5.83 -4.84 13.37
C HIS A 95 -6.91 -5.80 12.86
N LEU A 96 -7.63 -5.39 11.80
CA LEU A 96 -8.76 -6.15 11.25
C LEU A 96 -8.52 -6.55 9.78
N GLY A 97 -7.26 -6.48 9.35
CA GLY A 97 -6.84 -6.83 7.99
C GLY A 97 -7.38 -5.89 6.91
N PRO A 98 -7.10 -6.22 5.64
CA PRO A 98 -7.31 -5.32 4.50
C PRO A 98 -8.77 -5.00 4.20
N TYR A 99 -9.71 -5.81 4.66
CA TYR A 99 -11.14 -5.69 4.35
C TYR A 99 -11.98 -5.22 5.55
N GLY A 100 -11.39 -5.21 6.76
CA GLY A 100 -12.04 -4.76 7.98
C GLY A 100 -12.05 -3.24 8.14
N LYS A 101 -12.65 -2.75 9.23
CA LYS A 101 -12.70 -1.32 9.58
C LYS A 101 -11.58 -0.91 10.55
N GLY A 102 -10.50 -1.70 10.62
CA GLY A 102 -9.30 -1.41 11.40
C GLY A 102 -8.34 -0.46 10.69
N HIS A 103 -7.05 -0.57 11.01
CA HIS A 103 -6.01 0.27 10.41
C HIS A 103 -6.13 0.34 8.90
N LEU A 104 -5.99 1.52 8.34
CA LEU A 104 -6.04 1.70 6.88
C LEU A 104 -4.81 1.09 6.20
N GLY A 105 -3.70 1.03 6.92
CA GLY A 105 -2.44 0.45 6.45
C GLY A 105 -2.39 -1.08 6.42
N ASP A 106 -3.43 -1.80 6.89
CA ASP A 106 -3.48 -3.26 6.81
C ASP A 106 -3.70 -3.70 5.36
N LEU A 107 -2.79 -4.53 4.83
CA LEU A 107 -2.80 -5.00 3.43
C LEU A 107 -2.99 -6.52 3.38
N PRO A 108 -3.41 -7.09 2.23
CA PRO A 108 -3.31 -8.53 2.01
C PRO A 108 -1.85 -8.98 2.07
N VAL A 109 -1.62 -10.21 2.55
CA VAL A 109 -0.27 -10.77 2.68
C VAL A 109 0.50 -10.76 1.37
N LEU A 110 1.81 -10.59 1.46
CA LEU A 110 2.75 -10.75 0.36
C LEU A 110 3.12 -12.23 0.23
N ASP A 111 2.99 -12.79 -0.95
CA ASP A 111 3.42 -14.15 -1.27
C ASP A 111 4.82 -14.14 -1.88
N VAL A 112 5.74 -14.87 -1.26
CA VAL A 112 7.14 -15.03 -1.71
C VAL A 112 7.36 -16.48 -2.14
N ASP A 113 7.76 -16.67 -3.39
CA ASP A 113 8.00 -17.99 -3.97
C ASP A 113 9.21 -18.71 -3.36
N ASN A 114 9.40 -19.98 -3.71
CA ASN A 114 10.51 -20.81 -3.21
C ASN A 114 11.90 -20.31 -3.62
N ASN A 115 12.00 -19.38 -4.57
CA ASN A 115 13.24 -18.74 -5.01
C ASN A 115 13.49 -17.39 -4.32
N GLY A 116 12.60 -16.98 -3.41
CA GLY A 116 12.70 -15.73 -2.68
C GLY A 116 12.20 -14.51 -3.46
N ASN A 117 11.36 -14.70 -4.48
CA ASN A 117 10.79 -13.63 -5.27
C ASN A 117 9.33 -13.36 -4.90
N ALA A 118 8.94 -12.08 -4.87
CA ALA A 118 7.55 -11.66 -4.76
C ALA A 118 7.18 -10.83 -6.00
N THR A 119 6.25 -11.37 -6.80
CA THR A 119 5.81 -10.76 -8.07
C THR A 119 4.30 -10.74 -8.24
N LEU A 120 3.54 -11.35 -7.32
CA LEU A 120 2.08 -11.37 -7.38
C LEU A 120 1.50 -10.02 -6.92
N PRO A 121 0.64 -9.37 -7.73
CA PRO A 121 0.02 -8.11 -7.35
C PRO A 121 -0.91 -8.24 -6.14
N ILE A 122 -0.95 -7.20 -5.32
CA ILE A 122 -1.78 -7.08 -4.12
C ILE A 122 -2.75 -5.92 -4.31
N LEU A 123 -4.05 -6.14 -4.16
CA LEU A 123 -5.04 -5.06 -4.17
C LEU A 123 -5.31 -4.59 -2.74
N ALA A 124 -5.04 -3.31 -2.47
CA ALA A 124 -5.37 -2.61 -1.22
C ALA A 124 -6.71 -1.87 -1.41
N PRO A 125 -7.86 -2.48 -1.07
CA PRO A 125 -9.17 -1.99 -1.54
C PRO A 125 -9.64 -0.73 -0.83
N ARG A 126 -9.07 -0.41 0.33
CA ARG A 126 -9.46 0.74 1.16
C ARG A 126 -8.57 1.96 0.96
N LEU A 127 -7.38 1.77 0.36
CA LEU A 127 -6.41 2.84 0.12
C LEU A 127 -6.70 3.63 -1.17
N ARG A 128 -6.28 4.90 -1.16
CA ARG A 128 -6.12 5.74 -2.33
C ARG A 128 -4.65 6.11 -2.52
N LEU A 129 -4.22 6.31 -3.75
CA LEU A 129 -2.81 6.53 -4.05
C LEU A 129 -2.23 7.78 -3.36
N ASN A 130 -3.05 8.82 -3.19
CA ASN A 130 -2.64 10.05 -2.51
C ASN A 130 -2.44 9.89 -1.00
N GLU A 131 -3.01 8.83 -0.39
CA GLU A 131 -2.85 8.52 1.04
C GLU A 131 -1.53 7.81 1.35
N LEU A 132 -0.80 7.34 0.34
CA LEU A 132 0.45 6.61 0.53
C LEU A 132 1.65 7.53 0.84
N LYS A 133 1.62 8.79 0.40
CA LYS A 133 2.76 9.70 0.54
C LYS A 133 3.08 10.01 2.00
N ASN A 134 4.36 10.17 2.29
CA ASN A 134 4.89 10.45 3.63
C ASN A 134 4.66 9.32 4.64
N HIS A 135 4.59 8.10 4.15
CA HIS A 135 4.53 6.87 4.93
C HIS A 135 5.69 5.94 4.56
N SER A 136 5.77 4.81 5.22
CA SER A 136 6.64 3.72 4.81
C SER A 136 5.86 2.43 4.61
N LEU A 137 6.36 1.59 3.73
CA LEU A 137 5.87 0.24 3.52
C LEU A 137 6.84 -0.70 4.22
N ILE A 138 6.31 -1.56 5.10
CA ILE A 138 7.08 -2.54 5.86
C ILE A 138 6.65 -3.95 5.45
N ILE A 139 7.63 -4.85 5.29
CA ILE A 139 7.43 -6.29 5.13
C ILE A 139 7.94 -6.97 6.40
N HIS A 140 7.15 -7.90 6.93
CA HIS A 140 7.41 -8.61 8.17
C HIS A 140 7.98 -10.02 7.93
N ALA A 141 8.64 -10.59 8.93
CA ALA A 141 9.24 -11.92 8.85
C ALA A 141 8.21 -13.05 8.79
N GLY A 142 7.07 -12.87 9.46
CA GLY A 142 5.98 -13.82 9.50
C GLY A 142 4.77 -13.36 8.69
N SER A 143 3.81 -14.26 8.56
CA SER A 143 2.52 -13.98 7.93
C SER A 143 1.66 -13.05 8.79
N ASP A 144 0.52 -12.67 8.26
CA ASP A 144 -0.51 -11.88 8.95
C ASP A 144 -1.80 -12.70 9.10
N ASN A 145 -2.35 -12.78 10.31
CA ASN A 145 -3.61 -13.47 10.59
C ASN A 145 -4.83 -12.55 10.55
N TYR A 146 -4.65 -11.26 10.22
CA TYR A 146 -5.68 -10.21 10.13
C TYR A 146 -6.45 -9.98 11.45
N SER A 147 -5.77 -10.19 12.58
CA SER A 147 -6.36 -10.08 13.93
C SER A 147 -5.31 -9.63 14.94
N ASP A 148 -5.80 -9.05 16.06
CA ASP A 148 -4.97 -8.78 17.25
C ASP A 148 -4.83 -10.01 18.18
N VAL A 149 -5.40 -11.15 17.82
CA VAL A 149 -5.38 -12.39 18.62
C VAL A 149 -4.89 -13.55 17.74
N PRO A 150 -3.96 -14.38 18.22
CA PRO A 150 -3.34 -14.42 19.55
C PRO A 150 -2.22 -13.39 19.78
N ALA A 151 -1.71 -12.76 18.73
CA ALA A 151 -0.67 -11.73 18.78
C ALA A 151 -1.16 -10.45 18.12
N LYS A 152 -0.80 -9.30 18.69
CA LYS A 152 -1.16 -7.99 18.14
C LYS A 152 -0.58 -7.79 16.73
N LEU A 153 -1.27 -6.95 15.94
CA LEU A 153 -0.85 -6.53 14.62
C LEU A 153 -0.58 -7.71 13.67
N GLY A 154 -1.48 -8.72 13.72
CA GLY A 154 -1.41 -9.86 12.82
C GLY A 154 -0.34 -10.90 13.14
N GLY A 155 0.52 -10.63 14.12
CA GLY A 155 1.58 -11.55 14.52
C GLY A 155 2.76 -11.61 13.55
N GLY A 156 2.92 -10.63 12.64
CA GLY A 156 3.97 -10.61 11.59
C GLY A 156 5.41 -10.63 12.10
N GLY A 157 5.66 -10.28 13.37
CA GLY A 157 6.96 -10.34 13.99
C GLY A 157 7.95 -9.27 13.49
N ALA A 158 9.22 -9.65 13.32
CA ALA A 158 10.29 -8.72 12.93
C ALA A 158 10.01 -8.03 11.58
N ARG A 159 10.45 -6.78 11.45
CA ARG A 159 10.41 -6.01 10.20
C ARG A 159 11.66 -6.34 9.39
N ILE A 160 11.52 -6.99 8.24
CA ILE A 160 12.66 -7.49 7.45
C ILE A 160 12.97 -6.63 6.23
N ALA A 161 11.98 -5.90 5.73
CA ALA A 161 12.21 -4.96 4.62
C ALA A 161 11.36 -3.71 4.77
N CYS A 162 11.82 -2.61 4.18
CA CYS A 162 11.24 -1.29 4.31
C CYS A 162 11.43 -0.48 3.02
N GLY A 163 10.41 0.31 2.67
CA GLY A 163 10.48 1.32 1.61
C GLY A 163 9.80 2.62 2.05
N ILE A 164 10.45 3.77 1.80
CA ILE A 164 9.87 5.09 2.08
C ILE A 164 9.08 5.55 0.86
N ILE A 165 7.84 5.98 1.08
CA ILE A 165 6.91 6.44 0.04
C ILE A 165 6.97 7.98 -0.02
N LYS A 166 7.40 8.53 -1.13
CA LYS A 166 7.60 9.97 -1.38
C LYS A 166 6.49 10.57 -2.23
#